data_ab9f678d5db3a98d68c96163715ec36f
#
_entry.id   ab9f678d5db3a98d68c96163715ec36f
#
_cell.length_a   1.000
_cell.length_b   1.000
_cell.length_c   1.000
_cell.angle_alpha   90.00
_cell.angle_beta   90.00
_cell.angle_gamma   90.00
#
_symmetry.space_group_name_H-M   'P 1'
#
loop_
_entity.id
_entity.type
_entity.pdbx_description
1 polymer ?
#
loop_
_entity_poly.entity_id
_entity_poly.type
_entity_poly.pdbx_seq_one_letter_code
_entity_poly.pdbx_strand_id
1 'polypeptide(L)'
;MAIAHVIDTRHLSEGQEVKSIYVFTVQLKRKEYDPKNIVTLAKLIEQNIIFALMFENEVQLAVHCTRLVTSEWRPTDNVTIELDGLDLDKVWDNLVATIGGITIIEGHSVAQQITMDDAQAKLMKQIEQLEKKARAEKQPRKKLELFEKLKELKNKLTIG
;
A
#
# COMPACT_ATOMS: atom_id res chain seq x y z
N MET A 1 11.86 7.37 20.67
CA MET A 1 10.70 7.23 21.61
C MET A 1 9.47 6.98 20.75
N ALA A 2 8.62 6.02 21.10
CA ALA A 2 7.37 5.78 20.39
C ALA A 2 6.21 6.11 21.35
N ILE A 3 5.21 6.84 20.87
CA ILE A 3 4.02 7.20 21.63
C ILE A 3 2.81 6.69 20.83
N ALA A 4 1.93 5.96 21.50
CA ALA A 4 0.69 5.48 20.92
C ALA A 4 -0.47 6.41 21.28
N HIS A 5 -1.25 6.80 20.28
CA HIS A 5 -2.50 7.54 20.46
C HIS A 5 -3.66 6.75 19.88
N VAL A 6 -4.74 6.68 20.62
CA VAL A 6 -6.02 6.14 20.12
C VAL A 6 -6.78 7.27 19.45
N ILE A 7 -7.20 7.07 18.22
CA ILE A 7 -8.05 8.03 17.52
C ILE A 7 -9.44 8.03 18.18
N ASP A 8 -9.99 9.21 18.49
CA ASP A 8 -11.34 9.31 19.01
C ASP A 8 -12.38 9.03 17.91
N THR A 9 -12.96 7.84 17.98
CA THR A 9 -13.94 7.33 17.02
C THR A 9 -15.34 7.18 17.61
N ARG A 10 -15.61 7.79 18.77
CA ARG A 10 -16.90 7.63 19.48
C ARG A 10 -18.12 8.09 18.68
N HIS A 11 -17.94 8.92 17.68
CA HIS A 11 -19.01 9.40 16.78
C HIS A 11 -19.17 8.54 15.51
N LEU A 12 -18.35 7.50 15.33
CA LEU A 12 -18.39 6.59 14.19
C LEU A 12 -18.97 5.24 14.61
N SER A 13 -19.67 4.59 13.69
CA SER A 13 -20.08 3.20 13.87
C SER A 13 -18.88 2.28 13.83
N GLU A 14 -18.88 1.22 14.65
CA GLU A 14 -17.89 0.16 14.56
C GLU A 14 -17.94 -0.49 13.17
N GLY A 15 -16.78 -0.80 12.61
CA GLY A 15 -16.67 -1.60 11.40
C GLY A 15 -16.94 -3.09 11.68
N GLN A 16 -17.12 -3.86 10.65
CA GLN A 16 -17.21 -5.32 10.77
C GLN A 16 -15.85 -5.92 11.13
N GLU A 17 -14.78 -5.44 10.48
CA GLU A 17 -13.41 -5.90 10.68
C GLU A 17 -12.61 -4.95 11.57
N VAL A 18 -12.73 -3.64 11.37
CA VAL A 18 -11.98 -2.61 12.10
C VAL A 18 -12.73 -2.18 13.35
N LYS A 19 -12.17 -2.47 14.53
CA LYS A 19 -12.74 -2.10 15.83
C LYS A 19 -12.11 -0.85 16.43
N SER A 20 -10.87 -0.55 16.06
CA SER A 20 -10.12 0.60 16.54
C SER A 20 -9.00 0.94 15.57
N ILE A 21 -8.62 2.22 15.53
CA ILE A 21 -7.50 2.72 14.75
C ILE A 21 -6.54 3.44 15.70
N TYR A 22 -5.26 3.12 15.60
CA TYR A 22 -4.20 3.68 16.43
C TYR A 22 -3.23 4.49 15.60
N VAL A 23 -2.68 5.54 16.18
CA VAL A 23 -1.53 6.26 15.62
C VAL A 23 -0.34 6.06 16.54
N PHE A 24 0.74 5.52 16.00
CA PHE A 24 2.00 5.37 16.70
C PHE A 24 2.99 6.40 16.18
N THR A 25 3.34 7.36 17.03
CA THR A 25 4.40 8.32 16.73
C THR A 25 5.75 7.69 17.05
N VAL A 26 6.62 7.62 16.04
CA VAL A 26 7.97 7.05 16.16
C VAL A 26 8.99 8.11 15.82
N GLN A 27 9.78 8.55 16.82
CA GLN A 27 10.89 9.47 16.59
C GLN A 27 12.08 8.72 16.02
N LEU A 28 12.46 9.04 14.79
CA LEU A 28 13.62 8.48 14.10
C LEU A 28 14.90 9.24 14.48
N LYS A 29 16.01 8.51 14.55
CA LYS A 29 17.35 9.09 14.73
C LYS A 29 17.97 9.60 13.43
N ARG A 30 17.47 9.12 12.31
CA ARG A 30 17.88 9.47 10.93
C ARG A 30 16.70 9.24 10.01
N LYS A 31 16.65 9.95 8.88
CA LYS A 31 15.55 9.89 7.91
C LYS A 31 15.48 8.52 7.21
N GLU A 32 16.63 7.91 6.96
CA GLU A 32 16.71 6.57 6.39
C GLU A 32 16.41 5.51 7.47
N TYR A 33 15.44 4.65 7.19
CA TYR A 33 15.08 3.53 8.04
C TYR A 33 14.84 2.27 7.19
N ASP A 34 14.93 1.08 7.81
CA ASP A 34 14.55 -0.17 7.14
C ASP A 34 13.03 -0.37 7.23
N PRO A 35 12.31 -0.35 6.10
CA PRO A 35 10.86 -0.58 6.08
C PRO A 35 10.42 -1.90 6.72
N LYS A 36 11.30 -2.91 6.74
CA LYS A 36 11.02 -4.20 7.38
C LYS A 36 10.74 -4.09 8.87
N ASN A 37 11.35 -3.10 9.54
CA ASN A 37 11.10 -2.86 10.96
C ASN A 37 9.66 -2.44 11.22
N ILE A 38 9.10 -1.57 10.38
CA ILE A 38 7.71 -1.13 10.47
C ILE A 38 6.75 -2.29 10.18
N VAL A 39 7.04 -3.07 9.13
CA VAL A 39 6.25 -4.28 8.80
C VAL A 39 6.26 -5.28 9.96
N THR A 40 7.42 -5.49 10.60
CA THR A 40 7.55 -6.41 11.73
C THR A 40 6.73 -5.92 12.91
N LEU A 41 6.82 -4.63 13.27
CA LEU A 41 6.03 -4.04 14.34
C LEU A 41 4.52 -4.16 14.09
N ALA A 42 4.07 -3.83 12.87
CA ALA A 42 2.67 -3.93 12.48
C ALA A 42 2.13 -5.36 12.63
N LYS A 43 2.92 -6.36 12.20
CA LYS A 43 2.55 -7.77 12.32
C LYS A 43 2.54 -8.29 13.76
N LEU A 44 3.42 -7.78 14.63
CA LEU A 44 3.48 -8.20 16.04
C LEU A 44 2.32 -7.64 16.86
N ILE A 45 1.83 -6.44 16.51
CA ILE A 45 0.78 -5.77 17.30
C ILE A 45 -0.62 -6.23 16.85
N GLU A 46 -0.79 -6.65 15.61
CA GLU A 46 -2.06 -7.13 15.01
C GLU A 46 -3.24 -6.17 15.18
N GLN A 47 -2.97 -4.87 15.09
CA GLN A 47 -3.97 -3.79 15.17
C GLN A 47 -3.92 -2.91 13.92
N ASN A 48 -4.98 -2.12 13.70
CA ASN A 48 -5.00 -1.12 12.64
C ASN A 48 -4.20 0.10 13.09
N ILE A 49 -2.93 0.18 12.66
CA ILE A 49 -1.97 1.17 13.11
C ILE A 49 -1.49 2.03 11.95
N ILE A 50 -1.52 3.33 12.16
CA ILE A 50 -0.82 4.31 11.35
C ILE A 50 0.46 4.69 12.11
N PHE A 51 1.61 4.49 11.50
CA PHE A 51 2.90 4.93 12.04
C PHE A 51 3.20 6.34 11.53
N ALA A 52 3.29 7.30 12.43
CA ALA A 52 3.78 8.65 12.16
C ALA A 52 5.29 8.66 12.45
N LEU A 53 6.08 8.49 11.40
CA LEU A 53 7.54 8.46 11.47
C LEU A 53 8.05 9.89 11.44
N MET A 54 8.62 10.36 12.53
CA MET A 54 9.07 11.74 12.68
C MET A 54 10.59 11.84 12.61
N PHE A 55 11.07 12.76 11.80
CA PHE A 55 12.48 13.14 11.73
C PHE A 55 12.58 14.67 11.63
N GLU A 56 13.22 15.30 12.61
CA GLU A 56 13.26 16.76 12.75
C GLU A 56 11.85 17.37 12.71
N ASN A 57 11.56 18.23 11.75
CA ASN A 57 10.25 18.88 11.56
C ASN A 57 9.42 18.24 10.45
N GLU A 58 9.76 17.03 10.02
CA GLU A 58 9.04 16.31 8.98
C GLU A 58 8.43 15.03 9.53
N VAL A 59 7.33 14.60 8.92
CA VAL A 59 6.66 13.34 9.21
C VAL A 59 6.34 12.59 7.91
N GLN A 60 6.49 11.27 7.97
CA GLN A 60 6.02 10.34 6.97
C GLN A 60 4.99 9.42 7.63
N LEU A 61 3.82 9.29 7.04
CA LEU A 61 2.84 8.30 7.46
C LEU A 61 3.14 6.96 6.80
N ALA A 62 3.06 5.90 7.58
CA ALA A 62 3.24 4.54 7.10
C ALA A 62 2.17 3.63 7.68
N VAL A 63 1.62 2.73 6.88
CA VAL A 63 0.61 1.76 7.27
C VAL A 63 0.88 0.42 6.61
N HIS A 64 0.68 -0.68 7.35
CA HIS A 64 0.77 -2.02 6.80
C HIS A 64 -0.64 -2.55 6.49
N CYS A 65 -0.94 -2.64 5.18
CA CYS A 65 -2.16 -3.23 4.67
C CYS A 65 -1.79 -4.10 3.47
N THR A 66 -1.76 -5.41 3.62
CA THR A 66 -1.19 -6.39 2.68
C THR A 66 0.31 -6.16 2.39
N ARG A 67 0.72 -4.96 2.16
CA ARG A 67 2.11 -4.46 2.08
C ARG A 67 2.26 -3.17 2.86
N LEU A 68 3.50 -2.71 3.03
CA LEU A 68 3.77 -1.39 3.58
C LEU A 68 3.40 -0.32 2.55
N VAL A 69 2.55 0.61 2.97
CA VAL A 69 2.13 1.79 2.23
C VAL A 69 2.66 3.01 2.97
N THR A 70 3.27 3.95 2.27
CA THR A 70 3.86 5.15 2.88
C THR A 70 3.48 6.40 2.11
N SER A 71 3.31 7.51 2.84
CA SER A 71 3.21 8.83 2.24
C SER A 71 4.60 9.38 1.85
N GLU A 72 4.61 10.53 1.20
CA GLU A 72 5.82 11.34 1.12
C GLU A 72 6.13 11.98 2.46
N TRP A 73 7.39 12.40 2.67
CA TRP A 73 7.80 13.23 3.79
C TRP A 73 7.20 14.63 3.65
N ARG A 74 6.56 15.13 4.70
CA ARG A 74 5.95 16.46 4.73
C ARG A 74 6.27 17.16 6.04
N PRO A 75 6.29 18.51 6.07
CA PRO A 75 6.37 19.26 7.32
C PRO A 75 5.25 18.83 8.27
N THR A 76 5.58 18.68 9.56
CA THR A 76 4.65 18.17 10.58
C THR A 76 3.37 19.02 10.65
N ASP A 77 3.48 20.33 10.47
CA ASP A 77 2.35 21.25 10.52
C ASP A 77 1.37 21.10 9.33
N ASN A 78 1.78 20.40 8.27
CA ASN A 78 1.00 20.21 7.04
C ASN A 78 0.37 18.81 6.95
N VAL A 79 0.41 18.02 8.03
CA VAL A 79 -0.14 16.67 8.03
C VAL A 79 -1.36 16.62 8.95
N THR A 80 -2.50 16.33 8.37
CA THR A 80 -3.76 16.09 9.06
C THR A 80 -4.24 14.68 8.75
N ILE A 81 -4.74 13.98 9.77
CA ILE A 81 -5.42 12.70 9.62
C ILE A 81 -6.91 12.98 9.70
N GLU A 82 -7.57 12.93 8.54
CA GLU A 82 -9.01 13.13 8.45
C GLU A 82 -9.74 11.79 8.54
N LEU A 83 -10.79 11.73 9.37
CA LEU A 83 -11.62 10.54 9.54
C LEU A 83 -12.86 10.69 8.66
N ASP A 84 -12.78 10.18 7.45
CA ASP A 84 -13.87 10.20 6.47
C ASP A 84 -14.41 8.78 6.24
N GLY A 85 -15.70 8.58 6.51
CA GLY A 85 -16.38 7.30 6.34
C GLY A 85 -17.60 7.17 7.27
N LEU A 86 -18.52 6.27 6.92
CA LEU A 86 -19.72 5.99 7.70
C LEU A 86 -19.46 5.06 8.88
N ASP A 87 -18.44 4.22 8.77
CA ASP A 87 -17.98 3.25 9.76
C ASP A 87 -16.45 3.14 9.75
N LEU A 88 -15.90 2.41 10.73
CA LEU A 88 -14.46 2.28 10.88
C LEU A 88 -13.79 1.51 9.74
N ASP A 89 -14.49 0.59 9.07
CA ASP A 89 -13.93 -0.11 7.92
C ASP A 89 -13.69 0.89 6.78
N LYS A 90 -14.67 1.77 6.52
CA LYS A 90 -14.56 2.78 5.46
C LYS A 90 -13.54 3.86 5.81
N VAL A 91 -13.50 4.29 7.07
CA VAL A 91 -12.47 5.23 7.56
C VAL A 91 -11.08 4.65 7.35
N TRP A 92 -10.88 3.37 7.69
CA TRP A 92 -9.59 2.71 7.49
C TRP A 92 -9.21 2.65 6.01
N ASP A 93 -10.12 2.24 5.16
CA ASP A 93 -9.91 2.19 3.71
C ASP A 93 -9.49 3.56 3.16
N ASN A 94 -10.21 4.62 3.53
CA ASN A 94 -9.92 5.98 3.08
C ASN A 94 -8.58 6.51 3.61
N LEU A 95 -8.24 6.21 4.86
CA LEU A 95 -6.94 6.57 5.44
C LEU A 95 -5.78 5.90 4.71
N VAL A 96 -5.85 4.58 4.50
CA VAL A 96 -4.81 3.85 3.76
C VAL A 96 -4.69 4.34 2.32
N ALA A 97 -5.81 4.59 1.67
CA ALA A 97 -5.85 5.14 0.31
C ALA A 97 -5.19 6.52 0.22
N THR A 98 -5.51 7.41 1.15
CA THR A 98 -4.94 8.76 1.23
C THR A 98 -3.44 8.71 1.49
N ILE A 99 -2.99 7.89 2.45
CA ILE A 99 -1.55 7.72 2.76
C ILE A 99 -0.78 7.22 1.54
N GLY A 100 -1.32 6.25 0.82
CA GLY A 100 -0.66 5.62 -0.31
C GLY A 100 -0.91 6.26 -1.68
N GLY A 101 -1.77 7.27 -1.76
CA GLY A 101 -2.22 7.82 -3.04
C GLY A 101 -2.92 6.77 -3.91
N ILE A 102 -3.68 5.87 -3.28
CA ILE A 102 -4.37 4.74 -3.93
C ILE A 102 -5.78 5.16 -4.31
N THR A 103 -6.18 4.92 -5.56
CA THR A 103 -7.56 5.11 -6.00
C THR A 103 -8.32 3.79 -5.82
N ILE A 104 -9.31 3.76 -4.92
CA ILE A 104 -10.14 2.57 -4.68
C ILE A 104 -11.26 2.54 -5.71
N ILE A 105 -11.43 1.40 -6.39
CA ILE A 105 -12.56 1.16 -7.29
C ILE A 105 -13.81 0.88 -6.44
N GLU A 106 -14.95 1.42 -6.86
CA GLU A 106 -16.23 1.23 -6.17
C GLU A 106 -16.53 -0.25 -5.92
N GLY A 107 -16.93 -0.58 -4.69
CA GLY A 107 -17.19 -1.96 -4.27
C GLY A 107 -15.98 -2.76 -3.78
N HIS A 108 -14.76 -2.21 -3.85
CA HIS A 108 -13.57 -2.85 -3.31
C HIS A 108 -13.12 -2.23 -1.97
N SER A 109 -12.52 -3.05 -1.11
CA SER A 109 -11.72 -2.55 0.01
C SER A 109 -10.34 -2.12 -0.46
N VAL A 110 -9.65 -1.29 0.32
CA VAL A 110 -8.28 -0.88 0.01
C VAL A 110 -7.32 -2.09 -0.09
N ALA A 111 -7.51 -3.12 0.72
CA ALA A 111 -6.71 -4.34 0.68
C ALA A 111 -6.88 -5.10 -0.64
N GLN A 112 -8.12 -5.19 -1.14
CA GLN A 112 -8.42 -5.79 -2.45
C GLN A 112 -7.78 -4.97 -3.57
N GLN A 113 -7.91 -3.64 -3.53
CA GLN A 113 -7.30 -2.75 -4.53
C GLN A 113 -5.78 -2.91 -4.56
N ILE A 114 -5.09 -2.87 -3.42
CA ILE A 114 -3.64 -3.08 -3.35
C ILE A 114 -3.25 -4.44 -3.95
N THR A 115 -4.00 -5.49 -3.65
CA THR A 115 -3.71 -6.84 -4.18
C THR A 115 -3.85 -6.88 -5.70
N MET A 116 -4.87 -6.22 -6.25
CA MET A 116 -5.09 -6.13 -7.69
C MET A 116 -3.99 -5.32 -8.37
N ASP A 117 -3.65 -4.16 -7.83
CA ASP A 117 -2.59 -3.29 -8.35
C ASP A 117 -1.23 -4.00 -8.36
N ASP A 118 -0.90 -4.72 -7.28
CA ASP A 118 0.34 -5.50 -7.17
C ASP A 118 0.38 -6.67 -8.18
N ALA A 119 -0.76 -7.35 -8.39
CA ALA A 119 -0.87 -8.41 -9.40
C ALA A 119 -0.71 -7.84 -10.82
N GLN A 120 -1.34 -6.71 -11.11
CA GLN A 120 -1.23 -6.04 -12.40
C GLN A 120 0.22 -5.55 -12.65
N ALA A 121 0.85 -4.91 -11.67
CA ALA A 121 2.23 -4.47 -11.76
C ALA A 121 3.21 -5.64 -12.00
N LYS A 122 2.98 -6.78 -11.33
CA LYS A 122 3.76 -8.01 -11.53
C LYS A 122 3.59 -8.56 -12.95
N LEU A 123 2.37 -8.57 -13.46
CA LEU A 123 2.06 -9.02 -14.81
C LEU A 123 2.72 -8.11 -15.88
N MET A 124 2.65 -6.79 -15.70
CA MET A 124 3.31 -5.83 -16.58
C MET A 124 4.82 -6.04 -16.61
N LYS A 125 5.45 -6.26 -15.46
CA LYS A 125 6.88 -6.55 -15.35
C LYS A 125 7.26 -7.86 -16.08
N GLN A 126 6.43 -8.88 -15.98
CA GLN A 126 6.62 -10.15 -16.71
C GLN A 126 6.54 -9.94 -18.22
N ILE A 127 5.55 -9.16 -18.69
CA ILE A 127 5.39 -8.80 -20.10
C ILE A 127 6.63 -8.08 -20.61
N GLU A 128 7.10 -7.04 -19.90
CA GLU A 128 8.30 -6.29 -20.27
C GLU A 128 9.56 -7.19 -20.39
N GLN A 129 9.76 -8.06 -19.40
CA GLN A 129 10.89 -8.99 -19.42
C GLN A 129 10.80 -9.99 -20.59
N LEU A 130 9.59 -10.48 -20.87
CA LEU A 130 9.37 -11.41 -21.97
C LEU A 130 9.55 -10.72 -23.33
N GLU A 131 9.11 -9.47 -23.47
CA GLU A 131 9.37 -8.66 -24.68
C GLU A 131 10.87 -8.48 -24.95
N LYS A 132 11.63 -8.12 -23.91
CA LYS A 132 13.09 -8.00 -24.02
C LYS A 132 13.73 -9.31 -24.48
N LYS A 133 13.31 -10.44 -23.91
CA LYS A 133 13.78 -11.78 -24.29
C LYS A 133 13.40 -12.14 -25.74
N ALA A 134 12.15 -11.90 -26.14
CA ALA A 134 11.67 -12.20 -27.48
C ALA A 134 12.39 -11.37 -28.56
N ARG A 135 12.73 -10.11 -28.25
CA ARG A 135 13.51 -9.24 -29.17
C ARG A 135 14.95 -9.71 -29.31
N ALA A 136 15.55 -10.20 -28.22
CA ALA A 136 16.94 -10.66 -28.21
C ALA A 136 17.13 -12.08 -28.76
N GLU A 137 16.05 -12.88 -28.84
CA GLU A 137 16.13 -14.29 -29.30
C GLU A 137 16.43 -14.37 -30.80
N LYS A 138 17.46 -15.16 -31.14
CA LYS A 138 17.91 -15.33 -32.51
C LYS A 138 17.30 -16.57 -33.19
N GLN A 139 16.85 -17.55 -32.39
CA GLN A 139 16.25 -18.77 -32.91
C GLN A 139 14.78 -18.56 -33.29
N PRO A 140 14.37 -18.71 -34.57
CA PRO A 140 13.03 -18.38 -35.02
C PRO A 140 11.92 -19.13 -34.24
N ARG A 141 12.12 -20.41 -33.96
CA ARG A 141 11.15 -21.24 -33.23
C ARG A 141 10.94 -20.74 -31.79
N LYS A 142 12.03 -20.50 -31.06
CA LYS A 142 11.94 -19.97 -29.68
C LYS A 142 11.35 -18.57 -29.63
N LYS A 143 11.68 -17.75 -30.63
CA LYS A 143 11.13 -16.42 -30.76
C LYS A 143 9.61 -16.46 -30.92
N LEU A 144 9.09 -17.36 -31.74
CA LEU A 144 7.65 -17.56 -31.91
C LEU A 144 6.98 -17.99 -30.60
N GLU A 145 7.53 -18.98 -29.90
CA GLU A 145 7.02 -19.43 -28.60
C GLU A 145 6.97 -18.31 -27.55
N LEU A 146 7.96 -17.42 -27.56
CA LEU A 146 7.99 -16.25 -26.66
C LEU A 146 6.89 -15.23 -27.03
N PHE A 147 6.64 -15.00 -28.31
CA PHE A 147 5.57 -14.11 -28.77
C PHE A 147 4.17 -14.65 -28.46
N GLU A 148 3.95 -15.97 -28.56
CA GLU A 148 2.70 -16.60 -28.15
C GLU A 148 2.42 -16.42 -26.66
N LYS A 149 3.41 -16.69 -25.80
CA LYS A 149 3.32 -16.44 -24.35
C LYS A 149 3.05 -14.96 -24.02
N LEU A 150 3.68 -14.07 -24.77
CA LEU A 150 3.52 -12.62 -24.61
C LEU A 150 2.09 -12.20 -24.96
N LYS A 151 1.51 -12.76 -26.00
CA LYS A 151 0.11 -12.54 -26.40
C LYS A 151 -0.87 -13.01 -25.32
N GLU A 152 -0.64 -14.21 -24.76
CA GLU A 152 -1.45 -14.73 -23.65
C GLU A 152 -1.42 -13.83 -22.42
N LEU A 153 -0.21 -13.34 -22.00
CA LEU A 153 -0.07 -12.46 -20.85
C LEU A 153 -0.73 -11.09 -21.09
N LYS A 154 -0.62 -10.54 -22.30
CA LYS A 154 -1.28 -9.29 -22.68
C LYS A 154 -2.80 -9.42 -22.65
N ASN A 155 -3.35 -10.54 -23.11
CA ASN A 155 -4.78 -10.81 -23.01
C ASN A 155 -5.27 -10.87 -21.57
N LYS A 156 -4.50 -11.48 -20.66
CA LYS A 156 -4.84 -11.49 -19.22
C LYS A 156 -4.87 -10.07 -18.60
N LEU A 157 -4.00 -9.18 -19.07
CA LEU A 157 -3.99 -7.79 -18.61
C LEU A 157 -5.22 -7.00 -19.08
N THR A 158 -5.82 -7.37 -20.22
CA THR A 158 -6.97 -6.66 -20.81
C THR A 158 -8.31 -7.14 -20.23
N ILE A 159 -8.34 -8.34 -19.64
CA ILE A 159 -9.57 -8.98 -19.12
C ILE A 159 -9.76 -8.73 -17.61
N GLY A 160 -8.68 -8.37 -16.88
CA GLY A 160 -8.73 -8.02 -15.45
C GLY A 160 -8.76 -6.53 -15.24
#